data_53915b28473cd7269cd44f88383bd20c
#
_entry.id   53915b28473cd7269cd44f88383bd20c
#
_cell.length_a   1.000
_cell.length_b   1.000
_cell.length_c   1.000
_cell.angle_alpha   90.00
_cell.angle_beta   90.00
_cell.angle_gamma   90.00
#
_symmetry.space_group_name_H-M   'P 1'
#
loop_
_entity.id
_entity.type
_entity.pdbx_description
1 polymer ?
#
loop_
_entity_poly.entity_id
_entity_poly.type
_entity_poly.pdbx_seq_one_letter_code
_entity_poly.pdbx_strand_id
1 'polypeptide(L)'
;MQDKNEQMAIKIAGQVAQSGGRTFYVGGLVRDHLLGIENKDIDIEIHGVPADKLKEILSGLGEVTVMGASFGIFGLRHYEVDIAMPRMESATGRGHKDFEIVTDPFLGPEKAALRRDFTMNALMEDVLTGEILDFFGGRKDLAEGVIRHVNAETFVEDPLRVLRAAQFAARFGFRIADETIALSKTMDLSALSMERITGELEKALMKAERPSVFFEELRRMEQLHTWFPEMKDLIAVPQPPSHHPEGDVWNHTMLVLNEAAGLRSAAKEPRYFMYAALVHDFGKPVTTEVIDGKIHSYEHEKEGLPVVSKFISRLTSETALAKYVLNMTELHMKPNILAAQNSGRKSFMKIFDRSVCPEDLLLLAKADYLGRNLTCRDYPEENVLREMLAVYNDLMSRPYVQGRDLVAAGIAPGPLFKEALDYGHRLRLAGVPKEQALPQVLALIRRSAGS
;
A
#
# COMPACT_ATOMS: atom_id res chain seq x y z
N MET A 1 -22.50 -10.00 20.74
CA MET A 1 -21.66 -10.91 21.54
C MET A 1 -20.28 -10.26 21.63
N GLN A 2 -19.82 -9.97 22.83
CA GLN A 2 -18.43 -9.49 23.01
C GLN A 2 -17.45 -10.47 22.39
N ASP A 3 -16.46 -9.95 21.68
CA ASP A 3 -15.42 -10.77 21.08
C ASP A 3 -14.65 -11.53 22.20
N LYS A 4 -14.15 -12.70 21.85
CA LYS A 4 -13.34 -13.56 22.71
C LYS A 4 -12.13 -12.81 23.31
N ASN A 5 -11.52 -11.94 22.51
CA ASN A 5 -10.36 -11.13 22.90
C ASN A 5 -10.74 -10.05 23.92
N GLU A 6 -11.89 -9.37 23.71
CA GLU A 6 -12.43 -8.39 24.65
C GLU A 6 -12.77 -9.02 26.02
N GLN A 7 -13.39 -10.19 26.01
CA GLN A 7 -13.65 -10.95 27.25
C GLN A 7 -12.35 -11.31 27.99
N MET A 8 -11.27 -11.62 27.25
CA MET A 8 -9.97 -11.89 27.87
C MET A 8 -9.36 -10.63 28.45
N ALA A 9 -9.43 -9.49 27.75
CA ALA A 9 -8.98 -8.19 28.29
C ALA A 9 -9.70 -7.83 29.61
N ILE A 10 -11.02 -8.05 29.69
CA ILE A 10 -11.81 -7.83 30.91
C ILE A 10 -11.37 -8.77 32.04
N LYS A 11 -11.10 -10.06 31.75
CA LYS A 11 -10.60 -11.01 32.75
C LYS A 11 -9.24 -10.61 33.29
N ILE A 12 -8.32 -10.19 32.41
CA ILE A 12 -7.01 -9.68 32.80
C ILE A 12 -7.18 -8.47 33.70
N ALA A 13 -8.01 -7.49 33.32
CA ALA A 13 -8.28 -6.29 34.09
C ALA A 13 -8.84 -6.60 35.47
N GLY A 14 -9.74 -7.59 35.60
CA GLY A 14 -10.27 -8.03 36.87
C GLY A 14 -9.21 -8.61 37.82
N GLN A 15 -8.26 -9.41 37.30
CA GLN A 15 -7.16 -9.97 38.10
C GLN A 15 -6.11 -8.90 38.47
N VAL A 16 -5.84 -7.96 37.57
CA VAL A 16 -4.96 -6.82 37.81
C VAL A 16 -5.54 -5.92 38.91
N ALA A 17 -6.85 -5.65 38.88
CA ALA A 17 -7.54 -4.83 39.89
C ALA A 17 -7.48 -5.46 41.29
N GLN A 18 -7.60 -6.80 41.39
CA GLN A 18 -7.43 -7.53 42.68
C GLN A 18 -6.01 -7.37 43.25
N SER A 19 -5.03 -7.08 42.40
CA SER A 19 -3.64 -6.82 42.78
C SER A 19 -3.33 -5.33 42.97
N GLY A 20 -4.35 -4.45 42.94
CA GLY A 20 -4.23 -2.99 43.14
C GLY A 20 -3.80 -2.22 41.90
N GLY A 21 -3.78 -2.84 40.72
CA GLY A 21 -3.45 -2.20 39.45
C GLY A 21 -4.67 -1.72 38.66
N ARG A 22 -4.41 -1.06 37.54
CA ARG A 22 -5.43 -0.63 36.55
C ARG A 22 -5.01 -1.07 35.15
N THR A 23 -5.99 -1.41 34.32
CA THR A 23 -5.79 -1.81 32.93
C THR A 23 -6.54 -0.85 32.03
N PHE A 24 -5.86 -0.36 31.01
CA PHE A 24 -6.45 0.55 30.03
C PHE A 24 -6.36 -0.01 28.62
N TYR A 25 -7.44 0.11 27.85
CA TYR A 25 -7.34 0.10 26.41
C TYR A 25 -6.57 1.33 25.95
N VAL A 26 -5.72 1.20 24.94
CA VAL A 26 -4.82 2.27 24.52
C VAL A 26 -4.70 2.38 22.99
N GLY A 27 -4.23 3.52 22.52
CA GLY A 27 -3.84 3.72 21.13
C GLY A 27 -5.00 3.74 20.14
N GLY A 28 -4.86 2.94 19.08
CA GLY A 28 -5.81 2.92 17.96
C GLY A 28 -7.21 2.46 18.33
N LEU A 29 -7.34 1.55 19.30
CA LEU A 29 -8.62 0.99 19.71
C LEU A 29 -9.54 2.08 20.30
N VAL A 30 -9.03 2.89 21.25
CA VAL A 30 -9.81 3.96 21.90
C VAL A 30 -10.24 5.02 20.89
N ARG A 31 -9.31 5.44 20.01
CA ARG A 31 -9.61 6.38 18.92
C ARG A 31 -10.72 5.83 17.99
N ASP A 32 -10.57 4.60 17.50
CA ASP A 32 -11.47 3.99 16.54
C ASP A 32 -12.85 3.75 17.20
N HIS A 33 -12.90 3.37 18.49
CA HIS A 33 -14.14 3.28 19.27
C HIS A 33 -14.88 4.63 19.31
N LEU A 34 -14.18 5.72 19.61
CA LEU A 34 -14.78 7.07 19.63
C LEU A 34 -15.23 7.57 18.26
N LEU A 35 -14.63 7.08 17.18
CA LEU A 35 -15.02 7.36 15.80
C LEU A 35 -16.15 6.44 15.30
N GLY A 36 -16.56 5.42 16.06
CA GLY A 36 -17.51 4.42 15.63
C GLY A 36 -16.98 3.47 14.54
N ILE A 37 -15.66 3.31 14.47
CA ILE A 37 -14.95 2.42 13.54
C ILE A 37 -14.67 1.09 14.24
N GLU A 38 -15.05 -0.03 13.60
CA GLU A 38 -14.73 -1.35 14.12
C GLU A 38 -13.20 -1.57 14.10
N ASN A 39 -12.65 -1.93 15.26
CA ASN A 39 -11.24 -2.30 15.41
C ASN A 39 -11.15 -3.59 16.24
N LYS A 40 -10.43 -4.59 15.72
CA LYS A 40 -10.25 -5.91 16.36
C LYS A 40 -8.90 -6.06 17.07
N ASP A 41 -7.99 -5.13 16.83
CA ASP A 41 -6.65 -5.15 17.46
C ASP A 41 -6.80 -4.59 18.89
N ILE A 42 -6.66 -5.45 19.88
CA ILE A 42 -6.81 -5.08 21.30
C ILE A 42 -5.44 -4.86 21.93
N ASP A 43 -5.12 -3.57 22.14
CA ASP A 43 -3.93 -3.14 22.89
C ASP A 43 -4.34 -2.72 24.30
N ILE A 44 -3.78 -3.36 25.32
CA ILE A 44 -3.98 -2.98 26.72
C ILE A 44 -2.66 -2.59 27.40
N GLU A 45 -2.72 -1.60 28.25
CA GLU A 45 -1.59 -1.15 29.08
C GLU A 45 -1.92 -1.31 30.56
N ILE A 46 -1.01 -1.97 31.32
CA ILE A 46 -1.24 -2.37 32.72
C ILE A 46 -0.36 -1.55 33.65
N HIS A 47 -0.99 -0.82 34.57
CA HIS A 47 -0.37 0.06 35.54
C HIS A 47 -0.48 -0.47 36.97
N GLY A 48 0.51 -0.16 37.81
CA GLY A 48 0.47 -0.42 39.26
C GLY A 48 0.78 -1.85 39.68
N VAL A 49 1.20 -2.73 38.72
CA VAL A 49 1.54 -4.12 39.01
C VAL A 49 2.97 -4.41 38.50
N PRO A 50 3.88 -4.91 39.35
CA PRO A 50 5.22 -5.31 38.93
C PRO A 50 5.21 -6.41 37.86
N ALA A 51 6.26 -6.46 37.01
CA ALA A 51 6.34 -7.37 35.88
C ALA A 51 6.20 -8.84 36.27
N ASP A 52 6.82 -9.28 37.36
CA ASP A 52 6.76 -10.66 37.83
C ASP A 52 5.32 -11.03 38.28
N LYS A 53 4.64 -10.09 38.96
CA LYS A 53 3.25 -10.28 39.36
C LYS A 53 2.30 -10.30 38.17
N LEU A 54 2.53 -9.45 37.17
CA LEU A 54 1.77 -9.49 35.93
C LEU A 54 1.95 -10.81 35.21
N LYS A 55 3.17 -11.33 35.12
CA LYS A 55 3.45 -12.64 34.51
C LYS A 55 2.76 -13.78 35.23
N GLU A 56 2.70 -13.75 36.58
CA GLU A 56 1.96 -14.72 37.40
C GLU A 56 0.45 -14.67 37.07
N ILE A 57 -0.14 -13.46 37.01
CA ILE A 57 -1.55 -13.25 36.64
C ILE A 57 -1.84 -13.84 35.26
N LEU A 58 -1.02 -13.48 34.26
CA LEU A 58 -1.22 -13.95 32.87
C LEU A 58 -1.04 -15.47 32.75
N SER A 59 -0.08 -16.06 33.50
CA SER A 59 0.12 -17.52 33.49
C SER A 59 -1.06 -18.29 34.10
N GLY A 60 -1.82 -17.67 34.99
CA GLY A 60 -3.07 -18.21 35.52
C GLY A 60 -4.24 -18.17 34.51
N LEU A 61 -4.14 -17.37 33.47
CA LEU A 61 -5.18 -17.19 32.44
C LEU A 61 -4.87 -17.94 31.12
N GLY A 62 -3.60 -18.28 30.88
CA GLY A 62 -3.20 -18.99 29.69
C GLY A 62 -1.70 -19.13 29.49
N GLU A 63 -1.29 -19.66 28.35
CA GLU A 63 0.12 -19.77 27.97
C GLU A 63 0.65 -18.39 27.54
N VAL A 64 1.57 -17.84 28.33
CA VAL A 64 2.15 -16.50 28.11
C VAL A 64 3.20 -16.57 27.00
N THR A 65 3.07 -15.70 26.01
CA THR A 65 4.10 -15.43 25.01
C THR A 65 4.76 -14.09 25.33
N VAL A 66 6.09 -14.02 25.25
CA VAL A 66 6.86 -12.79 25.48
C VAL A 66 7.37 -12.30 24.14
N MET A 67 6.83 -11.19 23.67
CA MET A 67 7.28 -10.52 22.44
C MET A 67 8.29 -9.43 22.81
N GLY A 68 9.60 -9.77 22.80
CA GLY A 68 10.67 -8.87 23.18
C GLY A 68 10.80 -8.70 24.69
N ALA A 69 11.59 -9.57 25.33
CA ALA A 69 11.81 -9.58 26.79
C ALA A 69 12.29 -8.23 27.36
N SER A 70 12.98 -7.41 26.55
CA SER A 70 13.43 -6.06 26.88
C SER A 70 12.35 -4.98 26.74
N PHE A 71 11.20 -5.28 26.08
CA PHE A 71 10.18 -4.28 25.76
C PHE A 71 8.94 -4.33 26.66
N GLY A 72 8.85 -5.32 27.58
CA GLY A 72 7.70 -5.46 28.48
C GLY A 72 6.36 -5.71 27.77
N ILE A 73 6.39 -6.37 26.59
CA ILE A 73 5.19 -6.74 25.85
C ILE A 73 4.93 -8.24 26.04
N PHE A 74 3.72 -8.55 26.48
CA PHE A 74 3.24 -9.90 26.68
C PHE A 74 2.05 -10.19 25.76
N GLY A 75 1.85 -11.45 25.42
CA GLY A 75 0.65 -11.94 24.75
C GLY A 75 0.17 -13.21 25.43
N LEU A 76 -1.05 -13.63 25.10
CA LEU A 76 -1.60 -14.92 25.49
C LEU A 76 -1.86 -15.76 24.23
N ARG A 77 -1.36 -17.00 24.24
CA ARG A 77 -1.57 -17.93 23.12
C ARG A 77 -3.06 -18.09 22.84
N HIS A 78 -3.43 -18.05 21.56
CA HIS A 78 -4.81 -18.11 21.06
C HIS A 78 -5.68 -16.86 21.29
N TYR A 79 -5.11 -15.75 21.78
CA TYR A 79 -5.77 -14.47 21.92
C TYR A 79 -4.97 -13.40 21.18
N GLU A 80 -5.68 -12.53 20.49
CA GLU A 80 -5.11 -11.36 19.80
C GLU A 80 -5.28 -10.15 20.74
N VAL A 81 -4.52 -10.17 21.83
CA VAL A 81 -4.47 -9.10 22.84
C VAL A 81 -3.01 -8.81 23.11
N ASP A 82 -2.58 -7.60 22.74
CA ASP A 82 -1.25 -7.11 23.06
C ASP A 82 -1.26 -6.45 24.44
N ILE A 83 -0.43 -6.96 25.33
CA ILE A 83 -0.39 -6.55 26.73
C ILE A 83 0.94 -5.83 26.96
N ALA A 84 0.89 -4.52 27.23
CA ALA A 84 2.06 -3.71 27.49
C ALA A 84 2.10 -3.24 28.95
N MET A 85 3.32 -2.93 29.41
CA MET A 85 3.55 -2.16 30.62
C MET A 85 3.96 -0.74 30.26
N PRO A 86 3.66 0.26 31.09
CA PRO A 86 4.17 1.62 30.91
C PRO A 86 5.69 1.61 30.82
N ARG A 87 6.24 2.39 29.91
CA ARG A 87 7.68 2.45 29.68
C ARG A 87 8.14 3.89 29.40
N MET A 88 9.35 4.17 29.75
CA MET A 88 10.10 5.36 29.31
C MET A 88 11.04 4.93 28.18
N GLU A 89 11.11 5.73 27.16
CA GLU A 89 12.05 5.57 26.05
C GLU A 89 13.00 6.77 26.09
N SER A 90 14.31 6.52 26.09
CA SER A 90 15.31 7.57 25.96
C SER A 90 16.20 7.25 24.77
N ALA A 91 16.36 8.23 23.85
CA ALA A 91 17.26 8.08 22.72
C ALA A 91 18.70 8.03 23.20
N THR A 92 19.44 6.97 22.87
CA THR A 92 20.88 6.81 23.16
C THR A 92 21.76 7.08 21.93
N GLY A 93 21.11 7.29 20.74
CA GLY A 93 21.79 7.56 19.46
C GLY A 93 20.83 8.04 18.38
N ARG A 94 21.29 8.05 17.11
CA ARG A 94 20.51 8.53 15.95
C ARG A 94 19.73 7.43 15.22
N GLY A 95 19.88 6.17 15.61
CA GLY A 95 19.28 5.01 14.94
C GLY A 95 18.05 4.46 15.66
N HIS A 96 17.19 3.76 14.94
CA HIS A 96 16.00 3.11 15.47
C HIS A 96 16.28 2.06 16.58
N LYS A 97 17.50 1.58 16.70
CA LYS A 97 17.93 0.63 17.75
C LYS A 97 18.61 1.30 18.95
N ASP A 98 18.76 2.62 18.91
CA ASP A 98 19.49 3.37 19.90
C ASP A 98 18.55 4.00 20.94
N PHE A 99 17.56 3.21 21.42
CA PHE A 99 16.68 3.56 22.51
C PHE A 99 16.91 2.64 23.69
N GLU A 100 17.12 3.25 24.85
CA GLU A 100 17.01 2.54 26.12
C GLU A 100 15.56 2.56 26.58
N ILE A 101 14.98 1.38 26.68
CA ILE A 101 13.59 1.21 27.11
C ILE A 101 13.60 0.69 28.53
N VAL A 102 13.04 1.50 29.43
CA VAL A 102 12.86 1.16 30.84
C VAL A 102 11.38 1.04 31.14
N THR A 103 10.93 -0.16 31.46
CA THR A 103 9.55 -0.38 31.94
C THR A 103 9.40 0.07 33.37
N ASP A 104 8.40 0.92 33.65
CA ASP A 104 8.04 1.34 35.00
C ASP A 104 6.51 1.19 35.19
N PRO A 105 6.05 0.14 35.87
CA PRO A 105 4.63 -0.08 36.10
C PRO A 105 3.97 1.03 36.95
N PHE A 106 4.76 1.85 37.63
CA PHE A 106 4.29 2.95 38.48
C PHE A 106 4.46 4.32 37.85
N LEU A 107 4.84 4.40 36.56
CA LEU A 107 5.03 5.66 35.84
C LEU A 107 3.80 6.58 35.84
N GLY A 108 2.62 5.99 35.92
CA GLY A 108 1.34 6.68 35.82
C GLY A 108 0.87 6.91 34.37
N PRO A 109 -0.46 6.99 34.16
CA PRO A 109 -1.04 7.01 32.81
C PRO A 109 -0.70 8.29 32.02
N GLU A 110 -0.62 9.46 32.66
CA GLU A 110 -0.28 10.73 32.00
C GLU A 110 1.13 10.69 31.39
N LYS A 111 2.13 10.24 32.16
CA LYS A 111 3.51 10.14 31.68
C LYS A 111 3.66 9.04 30.61
N ALA A 112 2.92 7.94 30.75
CA ALA A 112 2.89 6.90 29.75
C ALA A 112 2.29 7.38 28.42
N ALA A 113 1.24 8.20 28.47
CA ALA A 113 0.61 8.80 27.29
C ALA A 113 1.46 9.92 26.64
N LEU A 114 2.30 10.63 27.39
CA LEU A 114 3.13 11.73 26.91
C LEU A 114 4.07 11.33 25.75
N ARG A 115 4.53 10.09 25.72
CA ARG A 115 5.43 9.56 24.66
C ARG A 115 4.71 9.17 23.36
N ARG A 116 3.38 9.17 23.35
CA ARG A 116 2.61 8.80 22.15
C ARG A 116 2.77 9.86 21.06
N ASP A 117 2.49 9.46 19.84
CA ASP A 117 2.69 10.32 18.66
C ASP A 117 1.70 11.49 18.61
N PHE A 118 0.40 11.20 18.68
CA PHE A 118 -0.67 12.20 18.51
C PHE A 118 -1.67 12.16 19.65
N THR A 119 -2.26 13.33 19.95
CA THR A 119 -3.26 13.50 21.01
C THR A 119 -4.42 12.50 20.87
N MET A 120 -4.90 12.27 19.65
CA MET A 120 -5.98 11.31 19.36
C MET A 120 -5.61 9.85 19.65
N ASN A 121 -4.32 9.52 19.71
CA ASN A 121 -3.81 8.18 20.03
C ASN A 121 -3.32 8.08 21.48
N ALA A 122 -3.33 9.21 22.22
CA ALA A 122 -2.91 9.29 23.63
C ALA A 122 -4.07 9.09 24.61
N LEU A 123 -5.26 8.86 24.09
CA LEU A 123 -6.45 8.51 24.88
C LEU A 123 -6.30 7.12 25.48
N MET A 124 -6.76 6.97 26.72
CA MET A 124 -6.79 5.69 27.44
C MET A 124 -8.20 5.45 27.97
N GLU A 125 -8.73 4.23 27.84
CA GLU A 125 -10.05 3.85 28.36
C GLU A 125 -9.87 2.74 29.38
N ASP A 126 -10.33 2.97 30.61
CA ASP A 126 -10.27 1.95 31.66
C ASP A 126 -11.16 0.76 31.30
N VAL A 127 -10.58 -0.44 31.24
CA VAL A 127 -11.24 -1.66 30.73
C VAL A 127 -12.46 -2.04 31.58
N LEU A 128 -12.46 -1.77 32.89
CA LEU A 128 -13.54 -2.15 33.80
C LEU A 128 -14.63 -1.09 33.94
N THR A 129 -14.25 0.18 33.93
CA THR A 129 -15.17 1.28 34.19
C THR A 129 -15.64 2.03 32.95
N GLY A 130 -14.91 1.92 31.83
CA GLY A 130 -15.13 2.70 30.62
C GLY A 130 -14.74 4.18 30.77
N GLU A 131 -14.07 4.56 31.86
CA GLU A 131 -13.57 5.93 32.06
C GLU A 131 -12.50 6.25 31.02
N ILE A 132 -12.68 7.37 30.30
CA ILE A 132 -11.71 7.83 29.30
C ILE A 132 -10.80 8.89 29.95
N LEU A 133 -9.51 8.60 30.02
CA LEU A 133 -8.47 9.54 30.43
C LEU A 133 -7.97 10.29 29.19
N ASP A 134 -8.06 11.62 29.24
CA ASP A 134 -7.62 12.54 28.17
C ASP A 134 -6.77 13.66 28.77
N PHE A 135 -5.45 13.47 28.80
CA PHE A 135 -4.50 14.43 29.39
C PHE A 135 -4.09 15.54 28.42
N PHE A 136 -4.26 15.32 27.09
CA PHE A 136 -3.69 16.17 26.05
C PHE A 136 -4.73 16.73 25.08
N GLY A 137 -6.02 16.63 25.39
CA GLY A 137 -7.11 17.17 24.56
C GLY A 137 -7.40 16.33 23.31
N GLY A 138 -7.08 15.02 23.34
CA GLY A 138 -7.27 14.12 22.22
C GLY A 138 -8.72 13.97 21.77
N ARG A 139 -9.69 14.03 22.69
CA ARG A 139 -11.13 14.00 22.35
C ARG A 139 -11.56 15.22 21.55
N LYS A 140 -11.02 16.39 21.90
CA LYS A 140 -11.28 17.63 21.17
C LYS A 140 -10.68 17.57 19.77
N ASP A 141 -9.40 17.22 19.66
CA ASP A 141 -8.72 17.10 18.37
C ASP A 141 -9.40 16.05 17.48
N LEU A 142 -9.87 14.94 18.06
CA LEU A 142 -10.61 13.90 17.35
C LEU A 142 -11.95 14.43 16.80
N ALA A 143 -12.70 15.17 17.61
CA ALA A 143 -13.97 15.77 17.21
C ALA A 143 -13.80 16.86 16.12
N GLU A 144 -12.69 17.60 16.17
CA GLU A 144 -12.35 18.65 15.19
C GLU A 144 -11.61 18.12 13.95
N GLY A 145 -11.30 16.82 13.89
CA GLY A 145 -10.55 16.20 12.80
C GLY A 145 -9.11 16.73 12.72
N VAL A 146 -8.41 16.82 13.85
CA VAL A 146 -7.05 17.37 13.94
C VAL A 146 -6.04 16.31 14.35
N ILE A 147 -4.93 16.24 13.64
CA ILE A 147 -3.75 15.44 13.98
C ILE A 147 -2.73 16.38 14.61
N ARG A 148 -2.58 16.30 15.92
CA ARG A 148 -1.66 17.11 16.72
C ARG A 148 -0.71 16.20 17.48
N HIS A 149 0.59 16.51 17.48
CA HIS A 149 1.55 15.81 18.31
C HIS A 149 1.27 16.05 19.82
N VAL A 150 1.58 15.05 20.64
CA VAL A 150 1.36 15.14 22.10
C VAL A 150 2.35 16.09 22.73
N ASN A 151 3.63 15.93 22.43
CA ASN A 151 4.72 16.73 23.00
C ASN A 151 5.83 16.91 21.95
N ALA A 152 6.33 18.13 21.80
CA ALA A 152 7.31 18.47 20.78
C ALA A 152 8.67 17.77 20.98
N GLU A 153 9.11 17.61 22.24
CA GLU A 153 10.40 17.00 22.57
C GLU A 153 10.40 15.51 22.24
N THR A 154 9.34 14.80 22.65
CA THR A 154 9.23 13.36 22.36
C THR A 154 8.85 13.08 20.91
N PHE A 155 8.15 14.00 20.23
CA PHE A 155 7.73 13.79 18.84
C PHE A 155 8.92 13.64 17.90
N VAL A 156 9.97 14.43 18.08
CA VAL A 156 11.16 14.41 17.21
C VAL A 156 12.06 13.20 17.43
N GLU A 157 11.86 12.44 18.50
CA GLU A 157 12.64 11.23 18.77
C GLU A 157 12.39 10.12 17.75
N ASP A 158 11.18 10.05 17.16
CA ASP A 158 10.85 9.06 16.14
C ASP A 158 10.41 9.70 14.83
N PRO A 159 11.31 9.80 13.82
CA PRO A 159 10.99 10.39 12.52
C PRO A 159 9.84 9.69 11.75
N LEU A 160 9.50 8.45 12.10
CA LEU A 160 8.34 7.78 11.50
C LEU A 160 7.03 8.52 11.75
N ARG A 161 6.94 9.30 12.81
CA ARG A 161 5.74 10.06 13.17
C ARG A 161 5.33 11.06 12.08
N VAL A 162 6.28 11.53 11.27
CA VAL A 162 5.99 12.36 10.08
C VAL A 162 5.15 11.58 9.05
N LEU A 163 5.57 10.35 8.72
CA LEU A 163 4.82 9.49 7.81
C LEU A 163 3.48 9.04 8.40
N ARG A 164 3.47 8.79 9.70
CA ARG A 164 2.22 8.46 10.43
C ARG A 164 1.22 9.62 10.40
N ALA A 165 1.67 10.87 10.53
CA ALA A 165 0.80 12.04 10.38
C ALA A 165 0.15 12.09 9.00
N ALA A 166 0.95 11.93 7.93
CA ALA A 166 0.47 11.91 6.56
C ALA A 166 -0.49 10.72 6.31
N GLN A 167 -0.16 9.55 6.86
CA GLN A 167 -0.99 8.35 6.75
C GLN A 167 -2.35 8.51 7.45
N PHE A 168 -2.37 9.07 8.67
CA PHE A 168 -3.61 9.34 9.37
C PHE A 168 -4.45 10.42 8.68
N ALA A 169 -3.81 11.47 8.15
CA ALA A 169 -4.49 12.48 7.35
C ALA A 169 -5.20 11.85 6.14
N ALA A 170 -4.51 10.98 5.40
CA ALA A 170 -5.09 10.27 4.27
C ALA A 170 -6.24 9.32 4.68
N ARG A 171 -6.06 8.59 5.79
CA ARG A 171 -7.01 7.57 6.23
C ARG A 171 -8.30 8.15 6.82
N PHE A 172 -8.18 9.22 7.61
CA PHE A 172 -9.32 9.78 8.33
C PHE A 172 -9.86 11.07 7.69
N GLY A 173 -9.16 11.66 6.72
CA GLY A 173 -9.51 12.97 6.16
C GLY A 173 -9.26 14.11 7.15
N PHE A 174 -8.40 13.91 8.15
CA PHE A 174 -8.09 14.91 9.18
C PHE A 174 -6.99 15.85 8.70
N ARG A 175 -7.02 17.11 9.18
CA ARG A 175 -5.94 18.07 8.94
C ARG A 175 -4.81 17.88 9.97
N ILE A 176 -3.57 18.07 9.53
CA ILE A 176 -2.43 18.12 10.45
C ILE A 176 -2.33 19.55 11.03
N ALA A 177 -2.14 19.67 12.35
CA ALA A 177 -1.97 20.93 13.03
C ALA A 177 -0.70 21.66 12.53
N ASP A 178 -0.75 22.99 12.37
CA ASP A 178 0.34 23.78 11.80
C ASP A 178 1.65 23.65 12.59
N GLU A 179 1.56 23.58 13.92
CA GLU A 179 2.72 23.33 14.78
C GLU A 179 3.32 21.91 14.57
N THR A 180 2.51 20.92 14.24
CA THR A 180 2.98 19.57 13.90
C THR A 180 3.66 19.55 12.52
N ILE A 181 3.12 20.30 11.56
CA ILE A 181 3.76 20.49 10.24
C ILE A 181 5.11 21.20 10.41
N ALA A 182 5.17 22.30 11.17
CA ALA A 182 6.39 23.05 11.40
C ALA A 182 7.48 22.17 12.02
N LEU A 183 7.13 21.35 13.00
CA LEU A 183 8.04 20.42 13.64
C LEU A 183 8.50 19.31 12.67
N SER A 184 7.57 18.75 11.91
CA SER A 184 7.86 17.70 10.93
C SER A 184 8.84 18.14 9.84
N LYS A 185 8.84 19.40 9.43
CA LYS A 185 9.81 19.97 8.47
C LYS A 185 11.26 19.87 8.94
N THR A 186 11.50 19.87 10.24
CA THR A 186 12.85 19.87 10.82
C THR A 186 13.43 18.47 11.00
N MET A 187 12.63 17.42 10.77
CA MET A 187 13.02 16.05 11.08
C MET A 187 13.73 15.37 9.92
N ASP A 188 14.76 14.57 10.21
CA ASP A 188 15.50 13.77 9.23
C ASP A 188 14.95 12.34 9.17
N LEU A 189 14.44 11.96 7.99
CA LEU A 189 13.86 10.64 7.75
C LEU A 189 14.88 9.62 7.21
N SER A 190 16.14 10.01 7.01
CA SER A 190 17.15 9.18 6.34
C SER A 190 17.51 7.90 7.10
N ALA A 191 17.39 7.92 8.43
CA ALA A 191 17.69 6.78 9.29
C ALA A 191 16.54 5.74 9.40
N LEU A 192 15.38 6.01 8.82
CA LEU A 192 14.26 5.07 8.86
C LEU A 192 14.53 3.84 8.01
N SER A 193 14.09 2.67 8.48
CA SER A 193 14.19 1.45 7.68
C SER A 193 13.10 1.39 6.60
N MET A 194 13.42 0.69 5.52
CA MET A 194 12.53 0.46 4.38
C MET A 194 11.17 -0.09 4.83
N GLU A 195 11.16 -1.05 5.73
CA GLU A 195 9.95 -1.73 6.20
C GLU A 195 9.01 -0.77 6.93
N ARG A 196 9.56 0.17 7.72
CA ARG A 196 8.76 1.16 8.44
C ARG A 196 8.14 2.17 7.48
N ILE A 197 8.90 2.63 6.49
CA ILE A 197 8.41 3.55 5.44
C ILE A 197 7.29 2.90 4.64
N THR A 198 7.57 1.70 4.13
CA THR A 198 6.63 0.94 3.29
C THR A 198 5.36 0.61 4.06
N GLY A 199 5.47 0.27 5.36
CA GLY A 199 4.32 0.01 6.21
C GLY A 199 3.35 1.20 6.33
N GLU A 200 3.84 2.44 6.45
CA GLU A 200 2.97 3.62 6.50
C GLU A 200 2.42 3.99 5.10
N LEU A 201 3.24 3.85 4.05
CA LEU A 201 2.78 4.04 2.68
C LEU A 201 1.65 3.05 2.32
N GLU A 202 1.82 1.77 2.61
CA GLU A 202 0.82 0.75 2.30
C GLU A 202 -0.49 0.95 3.08
N LYS A 203 -0.41 1.41 4.32
CA LYS A 203 -1.62 1.80 5.08
C LYS A 203 -2.37 2.94 4.39
N ALA A 204 -1.67 3.93 3.85
CA ALA A 204 -2.29 5.01 3.08
C ALA A 204 -2.90 4.49 1.78
N LEU A 205 -2.13 3.73 0.98
CA LEU A 205 -2.59 3.18 -0.30
C LEU A 205 -3.79 2.25 -0.16
N MET A 206 -3.81 1.41 0.90
CA MET A 206 -4.79 0.35 1.04
C MET A 206 -6.01 0.71 1.90
N LYS A 207 -5.87 1.67 2.83
CA LYS A 207 -6.94 1.99 3.79
C LYS A 207 -7.58 3.36 3.58
N ALA A 208 -6.91 4.29 2.86
CA ALA A 208 -7.48 5.60 2.60
C ALA A 208 -8.44 5.59 1.39
N GLU A 209 -9.48 6.42 1.44
CA GLU A 209 -10.31 6.73 0.28
C GLU A 209 -9.57 7.65 -0.70
N ARG A 210 -8.76 8.57 -0.15
CA ARG A 210 -7.92 9.52 -0.90
C ARG A 210 -6.45 9.37 -0.52
N PRO A 211 -5.75 8.35 -1.05
CA PRO A 211 -4.33 8.14 -0.74
C PRO A 211 -3.42 9.26 -1.24
N SER A 212 -3.87 10.12 -2.17
CA SER A 212 -3.14 11.33 -2.58
C SER A 212 -2.77 12.22 -1.40
N VAL A 213 -3.64 12.31 -0.40
CA VAL A 213 -3.44 13.15 0.80
C VAL A 213 -2.13 12.81 1.53
N PHE A 214 -1.70 11.54 1.51
CA PHE A 214 -0.42 11.14 2.08
C PHE A 214 0.76 11.92 1.45
N PHE A 215 0.78 12.01 0.12
CA PHE A 215 1.84 12.73 -0.59
C PHE A 215 1.66 14.24 -0.54
N GLU A 216 0.42 14.72 -0.55
CA GLU A 216 0.10 16.15 -0.40
C GLU A 216 0.59 16.68 0.96
N GLU A 217 0.37 15.92 2.04
CA GLU A 217 0.85 16.28 3.38
C GLU A 217 2.38 16.16 3.51
N LEU A 218 3.00 15.14 2.92
CA LEU A 218 4.47 15.05 2.85
C LEU A 218 5.08 16.23 2.08
N ARG A 219 4.40 16.69 1.01
CA ARG A 219 4.81 17.91 0.29
C ARG A 219 4.71 19.16 1.17
N ARG A 220 3.60 19.32 1.94
CA ARG A 220 3.43 20.42 2.89
C ARG A 220 4.48 20.42 4.00
N MET A 221 4.87 19.23 4.46
CA MET A 221 5.94 19.01 5.44
C MET A 221 7.35 19.06 4.82
N GLU A 222 7.48 19.26 3.50
CA GLU A 222 8.76 19.29 2.78
C GLU A 222 9.56 17.98 2.86
N GLN A 223 8.86 16.86 3.07
CA GLN A 223 9.45 15.54 3.36
C GLN A 223 9.41 14.53 2.20
N LEU A 224 9.23 15.00 0.95
CA LEU A 224 9.31 14.13 -0.22
C LEU A 224 10.74 13.72 -0.61
N HIS A 225 11.73 14.56 -0.29
CA HIS A 225 13.08 14.49 -0.87
C HIS A 225 13.87 13.23 -0.51
N THR A 226 13.65 12.65 0.66
CA THR A 226 14.44 11.52 1.16
C THR A 226 13.98 10.18 0.58
N TRP A 227 12.68 9.90 0.71
CA TRP A 227 12.12 8.59 0.35
C TRP A 227 11.31 8.60 -0.93
N PHE A 228 10.82 9.76 -1.36
CA PHE A 228 9.93 9.92 -2.50
C PHE A 228 10.39 11.02 -3.46
N PRO A 229 11.71 11.10 -3.82
CA PRO A 229 12.21 12.14 -4.72
C PRO A 229 11.53 12.10 -6.08
N GLU A 230 11.20 10.91 -6.60
CA GLU A 230 10.50 10.75 -7.88
C GLU A 230 9.10 11.40 -7.84
N MET A 231 8.42 11.38 -6.69
CA MET A 231 7.16 12.13 -6.51
C MET A 231 7.37 13.63 -6.57
N LYS A 232 8.46 14.13 -5.97
CA LYS A 232 8.82 15.55 -6.05
C LYS A 232 9.10 15.98 -7.49
N ASP A 233 9.73 15.12 -8.28
CA ASP A 233 10.10 15.38 -9.67
C ASP A 233 8.87 15.54 -10.60
N LEU A 234 7.67 15.05 -10.21
CA LEU A 234 6.43 15.25 -10.96
C LEU A 234 5.89 16.68 -10.87
N ILE A 235 6.31 17.44 -9.86
CA ILE A 235 5.77 18.78 -9.58
C ILE A 235 6.18 19.74 -10.69
N ALA A 236 5.21 20.47 -11.22
CA ALA A 236 5.37 21.45 -12.30
C ALA A 236 5.85 20.86 -13.64
N VAL A 237 5.84 19.54 -13.83
CA VAL A 237 6.05 18.94 -15.16
C VAL A 237 4.80 19.19 -16.01
N PRO A 238 4.89 19.98 -17.10
CA PRO A 238 3.72 20.40 -17.85
C PRO A 238 3.13 19.26 -18.68
N GLN A 239 1.82 19.31 -18.89
CA GLN A 239 1.08 18.40 -19.76
C GLN A 239 0.25 19.18 -20.79
N PRO A 240 -0.15 18.57 -21.94
CA PRO A 240 -1.02 19.22 -22.91
C PRO A 240 -2.38 19.57 -22.29
N PRO A 241 -2.77 20.85 -22.17
CA PRO A 241 -4.02 21.25 -21.48
C PRO A 241 -5.30 20.68 -22.10
N SER A 242 -5.27 20.34 -23.40
CA SER A 242 -6.40 19.71 -24.10
C SER A 242 -6.70 18.29 -23.64
N HIS A 243 -5.71 17.60 -23.05
CA HIS A 243 -5.84 16.22 -22.56
C HIS A 243 -5.73 16.13 -21.04
N HIS A 244 -5.15 17.14 -20.41
CA HIS A 244 -4.85 17.20 -18.99
C HIS A 244 -5.23 18.58 -18.41
N PRO A 245 -6.55 18.89 -18.29
CA PRO A 245 -7.02 20.17 -17.73
C PRO A 245 -6.67 20.33 -16.25
N GLU A 246 -6.29 19.24 -15.56
CA GLU A 246 -5.82 19.23 -14.17
C GLU A 246 -4.44 19.87 -13.99
N GLY A 247 -3.68 20.09 -15.07
CA GLY A 247 -2.43 20.83 -15.08
C GLY A 247 -1.18 19.96 -15.20
N ASP A 248 -0.36 19.88 -14.14
CA ASP A 248 0.91 19.16 -14.16
C ASP A 248 0.79 17.66 -13.86
N VAL A 249 1.90 16.93 -14.04
CA VAL A 249 1.95 15.47 -13.82
C VAL A 249 1.71 15.12 -12.35
N TRP A 250 2.10 15.97 -11.41
CA TRP A 250 1.79 15.76 -9.98
C TRP A 250 0.28 15.72 -9.75
N ASN A 251 -0.46 16.73 -10.19
CA ASN A 251 -1.91 16.80 -10.02
C ASN A 251 -2.60 15.59 -10.65
N HIS A 252 -2.20 15.25 -11.89
CA HIS A 252 -2.69 14.06 -12.58
C HIS A 252 -2.46 12.78 -11.74
N THR A 253 -1.24 12.54 -11.31
CA THR A 253 -0.90 11.36 -10.50
C THR A 253 -1.70 11.28 -9.21
N MET A 254 -1.93 12.42 -8.52
CA MET A 254 -2.76 12.47 -7.32
C MET A 254 -4.21 12.07 -7.60
N LEU A 255 -4.78 12.54 -8.72
CA LEU A 255 -6.14 12.18 -9.12
C LEU A 255 -6.22 10.71 -9.54
N VAL A 256 -5.29 10.21 -10.35
CA VAL A 256 -5.23 8.79 -10.75
C VAL A 256 -5.13 7.88 -9.53
N LEU A 257 -4.33 8.25 -8.54
CA LEU A 257 -4.19 7.46 -7.31
C LEU A 257 -5.50 7.37 -6.52
N ASN A 258 -6.30 8.45 -6.47
CA ASN A 258 -7.61 8.44 -5.83
C ASN A 258 -8.64 7.63 -6.63
N GLU A 259 -8.65 7.73 -7.96
CA GLU A 259 -9.51 6.88 -8.81
C GLU A 259 -9.15 5.39 -8.66
N ALA A 260 -7.86 5.07 -8.63
CA ALA A 260 -7.38 3.71 -8.39
C ALA A 260 -7.84 3.19 -7.02
N ALA A 261 -7.85 4.03 -5.98
CA ALA A 261 -8.35 3.65 -4.66
C ALA A 261 -9.82 3.22 -4.69
N GLY A 262 -10.66 3.88 -5.51
CA GLY A 262 -12.04 3.48 -5.76
C GLY A 262 -12.18 2.16 -6.51
N LEU A 263 -11.17 1.78 -7.29
CA LEU A 263 -11.18 0.57 -8.12
C LEU A 263 -10.43 -0.62 -7.48
N ARG A 264 -9.63 -0.40 -6.44
CA ARG A 264 -8.70 -1.41 -5.87
C ARG A 264 -9.37 -2.70 -5.41
N SER A 265 -10.63 -2.65 -4.96
CA SER A 265 -11.37 -3.85 -4.53
C SER A 265 -11.74 -4.78 -5.69
N ALA A 266 -11.74 -4.28 -6.93
CA ALA A 266 -11.97 -5.05 -8.14
C ALA A 266 -10.68 -5.60 -8.75
N ALA A 267 -9.51 -5.13 -8.32
CA ALA A 267 -8.21 -5.60 -8.80
C ALA A 267 -7.92 -7.02 -8.30
N LYS A 268 -7.22 -7.80 -9.12
CA LYS A 268 -6.73 -9.15 -8.77
C LYS A 268 -5.63 -9.08 -7.73
N GLU A 269 -4.74 -8.08 -7.86
CA GLU A 269 -3.62 -7.81 -6.98
C GLU A 269 -3.72 -6.37 -6.42
N PRO A 270 -4.66 -6.09 -5.48
CA PRO A 270 -4.99 -4.72 -5.05
C PRO A 270 -3.78 -3.90 -4.62
N ARG A 271 -2.86 -4.48 -3.84
CA ARG A 271 -1.66 -3.82 -3.36
C ARG A 271 -0.73 -3.45 -4.52
N TYR A 272 -0.45 -4.39 -5.42
CA TYR A 272 0.41 -4.15 -6.59
C TYR A 272 -0.20 -3.13 -7.55
N PHE A 273 -1.52 -3.20 -7.72
CA PHE A 273 -2.28 -2.25 -8.53
C PHE A 273 -2.14 -0.81 -8.03
N MET A 274 -2.21 -0.58 -6.72
CA MET A 274 -2.03 0.74 -6.14
C MET A 274 -0.61 1.28 -6.34
N TYR A 275 0.42 0.43 -6.27
CA TYR A 275 1.79 0.83 -6.64
C TYR A 275 1.91 1.17 -8.12
N ALA A 276 1.28 0.39 -9.00
CA ALA A 276 1.29 0.69 -10.44
C ALA A 276 0.62 2.03 -10.75
N ALA A 277 -0.51 2.33 -10.11
CA ALA A 277 -1.19 3.63 -10.22
C ALA A 277 -0.33 4.79 -9.72
N LEU A 278 0.43 4.59 -8.63
CA LEU A 278 1.32 5.61 -8.08
C LEU A 278 2.45 5.99 -9.05
N VAL A 279 3.02 5.03 -9.77
CA VAL A 279 4.27 5.24 -10.54
C VAL A 279 4.09 5.28 -12.06
N HIS A 280 2.85 5.14 -12.57
CA HIS A 280 2.59 4.96 -14.00
C HIS A 280 3.24 6.02 -14.89
N ASP A 281 3.32 7.26 -14.41
CA ASP A 281 3.82 8.44 -15.10
C ASP A 281 5.21 8.93 -14.66
N PHE A 282 5.97 8.14 -13.90
CA PHE A 282 7.33 8.51 -13.44
C PHE A 282 8.34 8.73 -14.58
N GLY A 283 8.01 8.35 -15.79
CA GLY A 283 8.82 8.65 -16.96
C GLY A 283 8.62 10.06 -17.51
N LYS A 284 7.51 10.75 -17.21
CA LYS A 284 7.23 12.07 -17.78
C LYS A 284 8.27 13.13 -17.42
N PRO A 285 8.80 13.23 -16.19
CA PRO A 285 9.84 14.21 -15.88
C PRO A 285 11.09 14.14 -16.78
N VAL A 286 11.46 12.95 -17.26
CA VAL A 286 12.65 12.74 -18.06
C VAL A 286 12.40 12.76 -19.58
N THR A 287 11.13 12.75 -20.00
CA THR A 287 10.76 12.69 -21.43
C THR A 287 9.93 13.87 -21.92
N THR A 288 9.50 14.75 -21.00
CA THR A 288 8.65 15.89 -21.38
C THR A 288 9.47 16.97 -22.05
N GLU A 289 9.10 17.30 -23.29
CA GLU A 289 9.73 18.32 -24.14
C GLU A 289 8.67 19.21 -24.79
N VAL A 290 9.07 20.43 -25.17
CA VAL A 290 8.25 21.33 -26.00
C VAL A 290 8.80 21.28 -27.41
N ILE A 291 8.04 20.70 -28.34
CA ILE A 291 8.40 20.59 -29.76
C ILE A 291 7.35 21.38 -30.57
N ASP A 292 7.77 22.35 -31.37
CA ASP A 292 6.89 23.20 -32.15
C ASP A 292 5.76 23.85 -31.32
N GLY A 293 6.06 24.26 -30.09
CA GLY A 293 5.12 24.91 -29.18
C GLY A 293 4.11 23.96 -28.54
N LYS A 294 4.25 22.64 -28.73
CA LYS A 294 3.40 21.59 -28.13
C LYS A 294 4.19 20.77 -27.15
N ILE A 295 3.54 20.39 -26.04
CA ILE A 295 4.12 19.55 -25.01
C ILE A 295 3.96 18.08 -25.41
N HIS A 296 5.06 17.33 -25.36
CA HIS A 296 5.12 15.90 -25.64
C HIS A 296 5.90 15.17 -24.56
N SER A 297 5.50 13.94 -24.27
CA SER A 297 6.20 13.03 -23.35
C SER A 297 6.31 11.64 -24.02
N TYR A 298 7.04 11.60 -25.13
CA TYR A 298 7.16 10.38 -25.95
C TYR A 298 7.86 9.27 -25.19
N GLU A 299 7.31 8.05 -25.30
CA GLU A 299 7.85 6.81 -24.73
C GLU A 299 8.09 6.87 -23.21
N HIS A 300 7.42 7.79 -22.48
CA HIS A 300 7.57 7.88 -21.01
C HIS A 300 7.28 6.53 -20.30
N GLU A 301 6.42 5.71 -20.88
CA GLU A 301 6.08 4.38 -20.36
C GLU A 301 7.27 3.39 -20.43
N LYS A 302 8.27 3.64 -21.27
CA LYS A 302 9.48 2.84 -21.39
C LYS A 302 10.67 3.50 -20.71
N GLU A 303 10.90 4.79 -21.02
CA GLU A 303 12.02 5.57 -20.45
C GLU A 303 11.89 5.75 -18.94
N GLY A 304 10.67 5.65 -18.40
CA GLY A 304 10.38 5.65 -16.97
C GLY A 304 10.75 4.36 -16.23
N LEU A 305 10.92 3.22 -16.91
CA LEU A 305 11.15 1.94 -16.24
C LEU A 305 12.37 1.92 -15.31
N PRO A 306 13.53 2.52 -15.64
CA PRO A 306 14.65 2.61 -14.71
C PRO A 306 14.32 3.44 -13.46
N VAL A 307 13.53 4.51 -13.60
CA VAL A 307 13.09 5.37 -12.49
C VAL A 307 12.17 4.59 -11.57
N VAL A 308 11.18 3.90 -12.12
CA VAL A 308 10.25 3.02 -11.38
C VAL A 308 11.01 1.89 -10.68
N SER A 309 11.96 1.24 -11.37
CA SER A 309 12.77 0.17 -10.78
C SER A 309 13.56 0.64 -9.57
N LYS A 310 14.18 1.83 -9.64
CA LYS A 310 14.91 2.45 -8.55
C LYS A 310 13.99 2.79 -7.37
N PHE A 311 12.82 3.36 -7.64
CA PHE A 311 11.81 3.67 -6.62
C PHE A 311 11.34 2.42 -5.89
N ILE A 312 10.92 1.38 -6.62
CA ILE A 312 10.42 0.13 -6.03
C ILE A 312 11.53 -0.57 -5.21
N SER A 313 12.76 -0.64 -5.72
CA SER A 313 13.87 -1.28 -4.99
C SER A 313 14.25 -0.56 -3.69
N ARG A 314 13.93 0.73 -3.55
CA ARG A 314 14.08 1.48 -2.29
C ARG A 314 13.02 1.11 -1.26
N LEU A 315 11.84 0.67 -1.70
CA LEU A 315 10.69 0.39 -0.83
C LEU A 315 10.52 -1.10 -0.51
N THR A 316 10.99 -2.00 -1.37
CA THR A 316 10.83 -3.44 -1.17
C THR A 316 11.83 -4.28 -1.97
N SER A 317 12.14 -5.46 -1.45
CA SER A 317 12.88 -6.51 -2.16
C SER A 317 11.97 -7.51 -2.87
N GLU A 318 10.65 -7.30 -2.88
CA GLU A 318 9.67 -8.22 -3.46
C GLU A 318 9.70 -8.19 -4.98
N THR A 319 10.30 -9.23 -5.58
CA THR A 319 10.48 -9.31 -7.03
C THR A 319 9.17 -9.45 -7.80
N ALA A 320 8.14 -10.06 -7.21
CA ALA A 320 6.82 -10.20 -7.83
C ALA A 320 6.14 -8.83 -7.99
N LEU A 321 6.18 -7.98 -6.95
CA LEU A 321 5.67 -6.61 -7.01
C LEU A 321 6.44 -5.80 -8.06
N ALA A 322 7.77 -5.84 -8.04
CA ALA A 322 8.59 -5.12 -9.01
C ALA A 322 8.25 -5.51 -10.47
N LYS A 323 8.16 -6.81 -10.76
CA LYS A 323 7.79 -7.32 -12.08
C LYS A 323 6.40 -6.84 -12.52
N TYR A 324 5.43 -6.89 -11.60
CA TYR A 324 4.08 -6.44 -11.88
C TYR A 324 4.05 -4.95 -12.21
N VAL A 325 4.62 -4.12 -11.33
CA VAL A 325 4.59 -2.66 -11.46
C VAL A 325 5.29 -2.21 -12.74
N LEU A 326 6.48 -2.74 -13.06
CA LEU A 326 7.19 -2.43 -14.29
C LEU A 326 6.38 -2.80 -15.54
N ASN A 327 5.74 -3.95 -15.54
CA ASN A 327 4.89 -4.39 -16.65
C ASN A 327 3.67 -3.48 -16.83
N MET A 328 3.00 -3.12 -15.74
CA MET A 328 1.85 -2.21 -15.77
C MET A 328 2.27 -0.81 -16.27
N THR A 329 3.39 -0.28 -15.79
CA THR A 329 3.93 1.01 -16.27
C THR A 329 4.24 0.97 -17.76
N GLU A 330 4.86 -0.09 -18.28
CA GLU A 330 5.17 -0.22 -19.72
C GLU A 330 3.90 -0.25 -20.58
N LEU A 331 2.81 -0.78 -20.04
CA LEU A 331 1.62 -1.09 -20.84
C LEU A 331 0.44 -0.13 -20.61
N HIS A 332 0.44 0.72 -19.57
CA HIS A 332 -0.73 1.48 -19.11
C HIS A 332 -1.42 2.31 -20.20
N MET A 333 -0.66 2.92 -21.10
CA MET A 333 -1.20 3.73 -22.21
C MET A 333 -1.90 2.90 -23.29
N LYS A 334 -1.48 1.65 -23.49
CA LYS A 334 -1.85 0.86 -24.67
C LYS A 334 -3.33 0.53 -24.78
N PRO A 335 -4.07 0.15 -23.70
CA PRO A 335 -5.49 -0.14 -23.81
C PRO A 335 -6.29 1.03 -24.39
N ASN A 336 -6.13 2.23 -23.82
CA ASN A 336 -6.84 3.43 -24.25
C ASN A 336 -6.48 3.84 -25.68
N ILE A 337 -5.20 3.78 -26.04
CA ILE A 337 -4.75 4.08 -27.42
C ILE A 337 -5.38 3.12 -28.44
N LEU A 338 -5.36 1.81 -28.16
CA LEU A 338 -5.91 0.81 -29.06
C LEU A 338 -7.43 0.96 -29.24
N ALA A 339 -8.15 1.28 -28.17
CA ALA A 339 -9.59 1.48 -28.22
C ALA A 339 -9.94 2.78 -28.99
N ALA A 340 -9.30 3.91 -28.69
CA ALA A 340 -9.51 5.17 -29.39
C ALA A 340 -9.20 5.11 -30.89
N GLN A 341 -8.22 4.28 -31.29
CA GLN A 341 -7.85 4.06 -32.69
C GLN A 341 -8.74 3.00 -33.38
N ASN A 342 -9.74 2.42 -32.72
CA ASN A 342 -10.54 1.31 -33.23
C ASN A 342 -9.67 0.15 -33.76
N SER A 343 -8.62 -0.18 -33.02
CA SER A 343 -7.65 -1.20 -33.41
C SER A 343 -8.28 -2.58 -33.51
N GLY A 344 -7.78 -3.40 -34.43
CA GLY A 344 -8.29 -4.76 -34.62
C GLY A 344 -7.96 -5.70 -33.45
N ARG A 345 -8.77 -6.75 -33.27
CA ARG A 345 -8.68 -7.77 -32.21
C ARG A 345 -7.25 -8.26 -31.94
N LYS A 346 -6.45 -8.48 -32.98
CA LYS A 346 -5.06 -8.98 -32.86
C LYS A 346 -4.18 -8.09 -32.00
N SER A 347 -4.38 -6.78 -32.05
CA SER A 347 -3.62 -5.81 -31.24
C SER A 347 -3.96 -5.95 -29.75
N PHE A 348 -5.25 -6.09 -29.41
CA PHE A 348 -5.69 -6.33 -28.03
C PHE A 348 -5.18 -7.67 -27.49
N MET A 349 -5.28 -8.75 -28.27
CA MET A 349 -4.76 -10.06 -27.86
C MET A 349 -3.27 -9.98 -27.52
N LYS A 350 -2.48 -9.27 -28.35
CA LYS A 350 -1.04 -9.10 -28.13
C LYS A 350 -0.74 -8.31 -26.84
N ILE A 351 -1.51 -7.28 -26.50
CA ILE A 351 -1.26 -6.48 -25.30
C ILE A 351 -1.66 -7.25 -24.04
N PHE A 352 -2.78 -7.95 -24.06
CA PHE A 352 -3.21 -8.77 -22.93
C PHE A 352 -2.25 -9.93 -22.68
N ASP A 353 -1.72 -10.56 -23.70
CA ASP A 353 -0.73 -11.63 -23.59
C ASP A 353 0.62 -11.17 -23.03
N ARG A 354 0.97 -9.89 -23.22
CA ARG A 354 2.16 -9.28 -22.63
C ARG A 354 1.94 -8.83 -21.19
N SER A 355 0.70 -8.61 -20.77
CA SER A 355 0.35 -8.18 -19.43
C SER A 355 0.44 -9.34 -18.45
N VAL A 356 1.04 -9.08 -17.30
CA VAL A 356 1.05 -10.04 -16.17
C VAL A 356 -0.33 -10.17 -15.53
N CYS A 357 -1.21 -9.17 -15.69
CA CYS A 357 -2.59 -9.18 -15.24
C CYS A 357 -3.44 -8.25 -16.14
N PRO A 358 -4.05 -8.78 -17.22
CA PRO A 358 -4.85 -7.98 -18.15
C PRO A 358 -6.04 -7.26 -17.48
N GLU A 359 -6.67 -7.88 -16.49
CA GLU A 359 -7.77 -7.28 -15.76
C GLU A 359 -7.34 -5.99 -15.05
N ASP A 360 -6.24 -6.06 -14.32
CA ASP A 360 -5.73 -4.91 -13.57
C ASP A 360 -5.15 -3.84 -14.51
N LEU A 361 -4.62 -4.25 -15.68
CA LEU A 361 -4.18 -3.30 -16.71
C LEU A 361 -5.35 -2.44 -17.21
N LEU A 362 -6.53 -3.02 -17.40
CA LEU A 362 -7.72 -2.25 -17.79
C LEU A 362 -8.22 -1.34 -16.67
N LEU A 363 -8.12 -1.78 -15.41
CA LEU A 363 -8.44 -0.91 -14.26
C LEU A 363 -7.47 0.26 -14.17
N LEU A 364 -6.17 0.03 -14.42
CA LEU A 364 -5.17 1.10 -14.44
C LEU A 364 -5.45 2.11 -15.56
N ALA A 365 -5.74 1.63 -16.79
CA ALA A 365 -6.11 2.47 -17.92
C ALA A 365 -7.39 3.29 -17.63
N LYS A 366 -8.34 2.72 -16.89
CA LYS A 366 -9.55 3.42 -16.43
C LYS A 366 -9.22 4.48 -15.39
N ALA A 367 -8.38 4.16 -14.39
CA ALA A 367 -7.96 5.12 -13.36
C ALA A 367 -7.22 6.31 -13.98
N ASP A 368 -6.29 6.06 -14.92
CA ASP A 368 -5.58 7.08 -15.69
C ASP A 368 -6.55 8.00 -16.46
N TYR A 369 -7.52 7.42 -17.17
CA TYR A 369 -8.52 8.20 -17.88
C TYR A 369 -9.36 9.09 -16.97
N LEU A 370 -9.88 8.53 -15.87
CA LEU A 370 -10.72 9.25 -14.91
C LEU A 370 -9.95 10.31 -14.12
N GLY A 371 -8.65 10.14 -13.94
CA GLY A 371 -7.75 11.09 -13.27
C GLY A 371 -7.49 12.37 -14.05
N ARG A 372 -8.00 12.52 -15.28
CA ARG A 372 -7.86 13.73 -16.10
C ARG A 372 -8.79 14.88 -15.71
N ASN A 373 -9.52 14.79 -14.62
CA ASN A 373 -10.44 15.83 -14.14
C ASN A 373 -11.39 16.38 -15.23
N LEU A 374 -11.87 15.51 -16.10
CA LEU A 374 -12.81 15.87 -17.15
C LEU A 374 -14.19 16.17 -16.57
N THR A 375 -14.95 17.05 -17.20
CA THR A 375 -16.33 17.39 -16.81
C THR A 375 -17.28 16.21 -16.94
N CYS A 376 -17.01 15.28 -17.88
CA CYS A 376 -17.72 14.04 -18.06
C CYS A 376 -16.89 12.88 -17.50
N ARG A 377 -17.46 12.12 -16.59
CA ARG A 377 -16.81 10.93 -15.99
C ARG A 377 -17.10 9.64 -16.77
N ASP A 378 -17.75 9.72 -17.93
CA ASP A 378 -17.95 8.57 -18.79
C ASP A 378 -16.60 8.10 -19.34
N TYR A 379 -16.38 6.79 -19.29
CA TYR A 379 -15.21 6.15 -19.88
C TYR A 379 -15.64 5.44 -21.18
N PRO A 380 -15.54 6.11 -22.34
CA PRO A 380 -16.15 5.61 -23.57
C PRO A 380 -15.51 4.32 -24.08
N GLU A 381 -14.24 4.08 -23.77
CA GLU A 381 -13.49 2.89 -24.17
C GLU A 381 -13.85 1.63 -23.35
N GLU A 382 -14.53 1.77 -22.22
CA GLU A 382 -14.74 0.69 -21.26
C GLU A 382 -15.41 -0.56 -21.88
N ASN A 383 -16.44 -0.35 -22.67
CA ASN A 383 -17.20 -1.46 -23.25
C ASN A 383 -16.35 -2.28 -24.24
N VAL A 384 -15.63 -1.59 -25.13
CA VAL A 384 -14.73 -2.25 -26.11
C VAL A 384 -13.61 -3.00 -25.40
N LEU A 385 -13.00 -2.40 -24.39
CA LEU A 385 -11.91 -3.02 -23.64
C LEU A 385 -12.39 -4.25 -22.87
N ARG A 386 -13.57 -4.19 -22.24
CA ARG A 386 -14.18 -5.31 -21.52
C ARG A 386 -14.55 -6.45 -22.48
N GLU A 387 -15.11 -6.14 -23.64
CA GLU A 387 -15.40 -7.12 -24.67
C GLU A 387 -14.14 -7.84 -25.17
N MET A 388 -13.08 -7.08 -25.50
CA MET A 388 -11.82 -7.64 -25.95
C MET A 388 -11.14 -8.50 -24.89
N LEU A 389 -11.22 -8.12 -23.61
CA LEU A 389 -10.74 -8.93 -22.49
C LEU A 389 -11.53 -10.24 -22.35
N ALA A 390 -12.86 -10.20 -22.51
CA ALA A 390 -13.68 -11.39 -22.47
C ALA A 390 -13.29 -12.36 -23.60
N VAL A 391 -13.03 -11.85 -24.81
CA VAL A 391 -12.53 -12.64 -25.93
C VAL A 391 -11.16 -13.25 -25.62
N TYR A 392 -10.24 -12.50 -25.02
CA TYR A 392 -8.94 -13.00 -24.60
C TYR A 392 -9.07 -14.14 -23.58
N ASN A 393 -9.88 -13.93 -22.53
CA ASN A 393 -10.09 -14.93 -21.49
C ASN A 393 -10.74 -16.21 -22.02
N ASP A 394 -11.68 -16.09 -22.96
CA ASP A 394 -12.26 -17.24 -23.66
C ASP A 394 -11.18 -18.03 -24.44
N LEU A 395 -10.33 -17.34 -25.20
CA LEU A 395 -9.22 -17.99 -25.91
C LEU A 395 -8.25 -18.69 -24.97
N MET A 396 -7.94 -18.05 -23.82
CA MET A 396 -7.04 -18.63 -22.82
C MET A 396 -7.66 -19.79 -22.04
N SER A 397 -8.98 -19.93 -22.01
CA SER A 397 -9.67 -21.08 -21.42
C SER A 397 -9.73 -22.31 -22.32
N ARG A 398 -9.58 -22.13 -23.63
CA ARG A 398 -9.71 -23.22 -24.62
C ARG A 398 -8.49 -24.15 -24.61
N PRO A 399 -8.67 -25.44 -24.99
CA PRO A 399 -7.54 -26.34 -25.21
C PRO A 399 -6.54 -25.79 -26.22
N TYR A 400 -5.24 -25.98 -25.95
CA TYR A 400 -4.15 -25.48 -26.78
C TYR A 400 -3.03 -26.51 -26.96
N VAL A 401 -2.13 -26.29 -27.93
CA VAL A 401 -0.98 -27.15 -28.20
C VAL A 401 0.02 -27.03 -27.04
N GLN A 402 0.38 -28.14 -26.44
CA GLN A 402 1.31 -28.27 -25.32
C GLN A 402 2.47 -29.20 -25.69
N GLY A 403 3.56 -29.15 -24.91
CA GLY A 403 4.73 -30.00 -25.11
C GLY A 403 4.39 -31.51 -25.18
N ARG A 404 3.42 -31.98 -24.37
CA ARG A 404 2.94 -33.36 -24.41
C ARG A 404 2.31 -33.78 -25.77
N ASP A 405 1.70 -32.81 -26.46
CA ASP A 405 1.10 -33.08 -27.80
C ASP A 405 2.19 -33.28 -28.84
N LEU A 406 3.29 -32.53 -28.73
CA LEU A 406 4.47 -32.69 -29.59
C LEU A 406 5.17 -34.02 -29.34
N VAL A 407 5.35 -34.39 -28.07
CA VAL A 407 5.91 -35.71 -27.69
C VAL A 407 5.06 -36.86 -28.20
N ALA A 408 3.72 -36.80 -28.05
CA ALA A 408 2.79 -37.78 -28.55
C ALA A 408 2.83 -37.90 -30.08
N ALA A 409 3.21 -36.83 -30.79
CA ALA A 409 3.43 -36.82 -32.24
C ALA A 409 4.85 -37.28 -32.65
N GLY A 410 5.65 -37.81 -31.71
CA GLY A 410 6.99 -38.35 -31.97
C GLY A 410 8.11 -37.29 -32.02
N ILE A 411 7.86 -36.07 -31.60
CA ILE A 411 8.88 -35.01 -31.56
C ILE A 411 9.61 -35.06 -30.20
N ALA A 412 10.92 -35.27 -30.24
CA ALA A 412 11.74 -35.23 -29.03
C ALA A 412 11.95 -33.77 -28.55
N PRO A 413 12.01 -33.55 -27.23
CA PRO A 413 12.37 -32.25 -26.68
C PRO A 413 13.73 -31.76 -27.19
N GLY A 414 13.77 -30.50 -27.69
CA GLY A 414 14.97 -29.95 -28.31
C GLY A 414 14.81 -28.45 -28.62
N PRO A 415 15.76 -27.80 -29.28
CA PRO A 415 15.75 -26.33 -29.54
C PRO A 415 14.49 -25.86 -30.28
N LEU A 416 13.96 -26.66 -31.20
CA LEU A 416 12.74 -26.33 -31.97
C LEU A 416 11.45 -26.40 -31.13
N PHE A 417 11.50 -26.99 -29.92
CA PHE A 417 10.30 -27.16 -29.08
C PHE A 417 9.72 -25.83 -28.64
N LYS A 418 10.59 -24.91 -28.24
CA LYS A 418 10.17 -23.55 -27.83
C LYS A 418 9.52 -22.80 -28.99
N GLU A 419 10.16 -22.78 -30.13
CA GLU A 419 9.65 -22.11 -31.36
C GLU A 419 8.29 -22.68 -31.79
N ALA A 420 8.13 -23.99 -31.71
CA ALA A 420 6.89 -24.67 -32.02
C ALA A 420 5.75 -24.31 -31.05
N LEU A 421 6.04 -24.27 -29.76
CA LEU A 421 5.06 -23.88 -28.74
C LEU A 421 4.70 -22.40 -28.87
N ASP A 422 5.65 -21.52 -29.11
CA ASP A 422 5.42 -20.10 -29.37
C ASP A 422 4.55 -19.87 -30.61
N TYR A 423 4.75 -20.68 -31.66
CA TYR A 423 3.88 -20.65 -32.84
C TYR A 423 2.48 -21.16 -32.52
N GLY A 424 2.36 -22.27 -31.80
CA GLY A 424 1.07 -22.79 -31.33
C GLY A 424 0.31 -21.75 -30.47
N HIS A 425 1.01 -21.02 -29.61
CA HIS A 425 0.43 -19.95 -28.83
C HIS A 425 -0.05 -18.77 -29.70
N ARG A 426 0.71 -18.36 -30.72
CA ARG A 426 0.26 -17.35 -31.70
C ARG A 426 -1.01 -17.78 -32.44
N LEU A 427 -1.13 -19.07 -32.78
CA LEU A 427 -2.36 -19.62 -33.38
C LEU A 427 -3.53 -19.57 -32.41
N ARG A 428 -3.30 -19.86 -31.10
CA ARG A 428 -4.31 -19.73 -30.05
C ARG A 428 -4.82 -18.29 -29.96
N LEU A 429 -3.92 -17.29 -29.90
CA LEU A 429 -4.28 -15.87 -29.88
C LEU A 429 -5.06 -15.45 -31.15
N ALA A 430 -4.80 -16.09 -32.30
CA ALA A 430 -5.55 -15.88 -33.50
C ALA A 430 -6.92 -16.59 -33.51
N GLY A 431 -7.22 -17.38 -32.47
CA GLY A 431 -8.49 -18.12 -32.33
C GLY A 431 -8.54 -19.44 -33.10
N VAL A 432 -7.39 -19.97 -33.54
CA VAL A 432 -7.33 -21.26 -34.21
C VAL A 432 -7.53 -22.39 -33.20
N PRO A 433 -8.53 -23.29 -33.40
CA PRO A 433 -8.74 -24.40 -32.48
C PRO A 433 -7.53 -25.35 -32.45
N LYS A 434 -7.32 -26.06 -31.33
CA LYS A 434 -6.16 -26.94 -31.10
C LYS A 434 -6.02 -27.98 -32.21
N GLU A 435 -7.12 -28.56 -32.65
CA GLU A 435 -7.18 -29.62 -33.69
C GLU A 435 -6.64 -29.13 -35.03
N GLN A 436 -6.79 -27.85 -35.34
CA GLN A 436 -6.27 -27.19 -36.53
C GLN A 436 -4.87 -26.59 -36.32
N ALA A 437 -4.54 -26.19 -35.11
CA ALA A 437 -3.24 -25.62 -34.76
C ALA A 437 -2.13 -26.70 -34.71
N LEU A 438 -2.42 -27.87 -34.13
CA LEU A 438 -1.41 -28.94 -33.99
C LEU A 438 -0.78 -29.40 -35.31
N PRO A 439 -1.54 -29.68 -36.37
CA PRO A 439 -0.94 -30.02 -37.67
C PRO A 439 -0.03 -28.93 -38.24
N GLN A 440 -0.39 -27.65 -38.05
CA GLN A 440 0.41 -26.49 -38.50
C GLN A 440 1.73 -26.41 -37.73
N VAL A 441 1.69 -26.60 -36.40
CA VAL A 441 2.88 -26.64 -35.56
C VAL A 441 3.82 -27.79 -35.95
N LEU A 442 3.28 -28.97 -36.17
CA LEU A 442 4.06 -30.15 -36.63
C LEU A 442 4.68 -29.93 -38.00
N ALA A 443 3.95 -29.27 -38.92
CA ALA A 443 4.49 -28.92 -40.24
C ALA A 443 5.66 -27.93 -40.17
N LEU A 444 5.61 -26.94 -39.22
CA LEU A 444 6.72 -26.04 -38.98
C LEU A 444 7.99 -26.80 -38.55
N ILE A 445 7.86 -27.70 -37.56
CA ILE A 445 9.00 -28.49 -37.05
C ILE A 445 9.64 -29.33 -38.17
N ARG A 446 8.80 -30.00 -39.00
CA ARG A 446 9.30 -30.84 -40.09
C ARG A 446 10.06 -30.06 -41.17
N ARG A 447 9.64 -28.81 -41.46
CA ARG A 447 10.34 -27.93 -42.40
C ARG A 447 11.69 -27.49 -41.84
N SER A 448 11.74 -27.12 -40.55
CA SER A 448 12.97 -26.68 -39.89
C SER A 448 13.97 -27.83 -39.60
N ALA A 449 13.50 -29.06 -39.51
CA ALA A 449 14.36 -30.26 -39.34
C ALA A 449 14.87 -30.84 -40.64
N GLY A 450 14.33 -30.45 -41.81
CA GLY A 450 14.73 -30.91 -43.15
C GLY A 450 15.60 -29.89 -43.93
N SER A 451 15.90 -28.73 -43.28
CA SER A 451 16.87 -27.73 -43.74
C SER A 451 18.13 -27.76 -42.84
#